data_6e9e6a2b5eec20c3f8efbc285849c750
#
_entry.id   6e9e6a2b5eec20c3f8efbc285849c750
#
_cell.length_a   1.000
_cell.length_b   1.000
_cell.length_c   1.000
_cell.angle_alpha   90.00
_cell.angle_beta   90.00
_cell.angle_gamma   90.00
#
_symmetry.space_group_name_H-M   'P 1'
#
loop_
_entity.id
_entity.type
_entity.pdbx_description
1 polymer ?
#
loop_
_entity_poly.entity_id
_entity_poly.type
_entity_poly.pdbx_seq_one_letter_code
_entity_poly.pdbx_strand_id
1 'polypeptide(L)'
;HRSDYQLAEGNSDEPTLCSGHYLPLIEHPRTEWNDLWLLLEVTHEGKQPQVLGEYITSDISDDTTDFLQGYRNHFLATPWDTPYRPPLNHPKTRMAGSQTAVVTGPPGEEIHCDEYGRVKVQFFWDREGQGNDRSTCWLRVASGWAGSGYGGIAIPRVGMEVLVSYLEGDADQPLITGCLYHKTNAVPYELPAHKTRSTFKTLSSPGGKGYNELRIEDKKGAEQIYLHAQRDWEENIGHDQKIHVGNERHDTVEGAVFSEFKAQEHRITHLDRKTHLKADDHLTVGGSQHVRVGTRYLVEAGKEIHIYAGDKVVIDAGMELTAKAGGSFIKLDAGGVKLNGPRVRLNAGGAEWAERHGCRE
;
A
#
# COMPACT_ATOMS: atom_id res chain seq x y z
N HIS A 1 17.54 -27.44 -37.54
CA HIS A 1 17.17 -28.63 -38.33
C HIS A 1 16.54 -28.36 -39.70
N ARG A 2 16.13 -27.12 -40.01
CA ARG A 2 15.63 -26.72 -41.34
C ARG A 2 16.57 -25.77 -42.07
N SER A 3 17.60 -25.27 -41.39
CA SER A 3 18.64 -24.41 -41.95
C SER A 3 19.76 -25.19 -42.67
N ASP A 4 19.91 -26.46 -42.33
CA ASP A 4 21.01 -27.34 -42.76
C ASP A 4 20.51 -28.65 -43.38
N TYR A 5 19.24 -28.72 -43.76
CA TYR A 5 18.68 -29.89 -44.41
C TYR A 5 18.83 -29.80 -45.93
N GLN A 6 19.51 -30.81 -46.55
CA GLN A 6 19.77 -30.90 -47.98
C GLN A 6 20.46 -29.66 -48.57
N LEU A 7 21.64 -29.34 -48.04
CA LEU A 7 22.46 -28.24 -48.55
C LEU A 7 23.36 -28.72 -49.69
N ALA A 8 23.50 -27.87 -50.70
CA ALA A 8 24.46 -28.03 -51.78
C ALA A 8 25.37 -26.81 -51.83
N GLU A 9 26.66 -27.03 -51.99
CA GLU A 9 27.66 -25.99 -52.20
C GLU A 9 28.10 -26.00 -53.65
N GLY A 10 28.30 -24.85 -54.25
CA GLY A 10 28.72 -24.68 -55.60
C GLY A 10 29.55 -23.44 -55.82
N ASN A 11 30.30 -23.45 -56.91
CA ASN A 11 31.05 -22.30 -57.40
C ASN A 11 30.55 -21.92 -58.81
N SER A 12 30.52 -20.60 -59.07
CA SER A 12 30.11 -20.08 -60.37
C SER A 12 30.90 -18.82 -60.73
N ASP A 13 30.89 -18.46 -61.99
CA ASP A 13 31.36 -17.19 -62.51
C ASP A 13 30.25 -16.21 -62.88
N GLU A 14 29.01 -16.57 -62.61
CA GLU A 14 27.86 -15.72 -62.88
C GLU A 14 27.70 -14.62 -61.81
N PRO A 15 27.96 -13.35 -62.15
CA PRO A 15 27.98 -12.27 -61.18
C PRO A 15 26.59 -11.81 -60.71
N THR A 16 25.52 -12.26 -61.35
CA THR A 16 24.14 -11.86 -61.03
C THR A 16 23.46 -12.73 -60.00
N LEU A 17 24.14 -13.78 -59.51
CA LEU A 17 23.59 -14.61 -58.44
C LEU A 17 23.36 -13.81 -57.17
N CYS A 18 22.18 -13.96 -56.59
CA CYS A 18 21.80 -13.29 -55.34
C CYS A 18 21.13 -14.28 -54.38
N SER A 19 21.43 -14.15 -53.11
CA SER A 19 20.71 -14.92 -52.08
C SER A 19 19.22 -14.61 -52.09
N GLY A 20 18.39 -15.60 -51.81
CA GLY A 20 16.93 -15.51 -51.86
C GLY A 20 16.31 -15.68 -53.24
N HIS A 21 17.14 -15.92 -54.28
CA HIS A 21 16.67 -16.21 -55.63
C HIS A 21 16.77 -17.70 -55.95
N TYR A 22 16.03 -18.13 -56.97
CA TYR A 22 16.11 -19.49 -57.46
C TYR A 22 17.07 -19.61 -58.62
N LEU A 23 17.96 -20.60 -58.53
CA LEU A 23 18.90 -20.98 -59.56
C LEU A 23 18.40 -22.26 -60.24
N PRO A 24 18.07 -22.27 -61.55
CA PRO A 24 17.82 -23.49 -62.28
C PRO A 24 19.16 -24.21 -62.57
N LEU A 25 19.32 -25.42 -62.09
CA LEU A 25 20.44 -26.30 -62.42
C LEU A 25 19.97 -27.25 -63.55
N ILE A 26 20.70 -27.27 -64.65
CA ILE A 26 20.43 -28.10 -65.84
C ILE A 26 21.70 -28.86 -66.29
N GLU A 27 21.50 -29.95 -66.97
CA GLU A 27 22.58 -30.76 -67.54
C GLU A 27 23.60 -31.30 -66.50
N HIS A 28 23.19 -31.40 -65.26
CA HIS A 28 24.04 -32.01 -64.24
C HIS A 28 24.07 -33.53 -64.40
N PRO A 29 25.20 -34.22 -64.21
CA PRO A 29 25.36 -35.68 -64.37
C PRO A 29 24.40 -36.47 -63.44
N ARG A 30 24.06 -35.95 -62.25
CA ARG A 30 23.00 -36.49 -61.42
C ARG A 30 21.68 -35.83 -61.83
N THR A 31 20.88 -36.58 -62.54
CA THR A 31 19.61 -36.07 -63.09
C THR A 31 18.63 -35.57 -62.06
N GLU A 32 18.68 -36.13 -60.87
CA GLU A 32 17.88 -35.70 -59.74
C GLU A 32 18.19 -34.28 -59.20
N TRP A 33 19.35 -33.71 -59.62
CA TRP A 33 19.74 -32.36 -59.23
C TRP A 33 19.34 -31.31 -60.26
N ASN A 34 18.90 -31.74 -61.42
CA ASN A 34 18.40 -30.83 -62.47
C ASN A 34 17.05 -30.32 -62.16
N ASP A 35 16.98 -29.31 -61.23
CA ASP A 35 15.80 -28.69 -60.74
C ASP A 35 16.12 -27.25 -60.27
N LEU A 36 15.15 -26.58 -59.66
CA LEU A 36 15.32 -25.26 -59.04
C LEU A 36 15.99 -25.39 -57.66
N TRP A 37 16.95 -24.54 -57.40
CA TRP A 37 17.65 -24.44 -56.13
C TRP A 37 17.47 -23.04 -55.54
N LEU A 38 17.08 -22.93 -54.30
CA LEU A 38 17.04 -21.67 -53.58
C LEU A 38 18.46 -21.32 -53.08
N LEU A 39 18.99 -20.19 -53.53
CA LEU A 39 20.26 -19.68 -53.05
C LEU A 39 20.10 -19.09 -51.67
N LEU A 40 20.82 -19.65 -50.68
CA LEU A 40 20.79 -19.23 -49.29
C LEU A 40 21.85 -18.17 -49.01
N GLU A 41 23.05 -18.40 -49.51
CA GLU A 41 24.20 -17.53 -49.32
C GLU A 41 24.99 -17.49 -50.65
N VAL A 42 25.52 -16.32 -51.00
CA VAL A 42 26.42 -16.13 -52.14
C VAL A 42 27.55 -15.22 -51.69
N THR A 43 28.78 -15.73 -51.80
CA THR A 43 30.01 -14.97 -51.55
C THR A 43 30.65 -14.64 -52.86
N HIS A 44 30.77 -13.37 -53.21
CA HIS A 44 31.36 -12.88 -54.42
C HIS A 44 32.81 -12.47 -54.17
N GLU A 45 33.72 -12.96 -55.02
CA GLU A 45 35.12 -12.58 -54.99
C GLU A 45 35.53 -12.01 -56.34
N GLY A 46 36.09 -10.81 -56.34
CA GLY A 46 36.63 -10.16 -57.55
C GLY A 46 38.07 -9.69 -57.30
N LYS A 47 38.96 -9.98 -58.15
CA LYS A 47 40.37 -9.54 -58.08
C LYS A 47 40.83 -8.94 -59.40
N GLN A 48 41.14 -7.62 -59.32
CA GLN A 48 41.60 -6.88 -60.53
C GLN A 48 42.96 -6.22 -60.26
N PRO A 49 44.07 -6.97 -60.33
CA PRO A 49 45.41 -6.48 -59.98
C PRO A 49 45.84 -5.26 -60.76
N GLN A 50 45.34 -5.09 -61.99
CA GLN A 50 45.75 -4.01 -62.90
C GLN A 50 45.38 -2.61 -62.37
N VAL A 51 44.39 -2.49 -61.52
CA VAL A 51 43.96 -1.21 -60.90
C VAL A 51 44.94 -0.81 -59.80
N LEU A 52 45.62 -1.75 -59.18
CA LEU A 52 46.57 -1.56 -58.10
C LEU A 52 48.02 -1.44 -58.52
N GLY A 53 48.29 -1.52 -59.80
CA GLY A 53 49.64 -1.76 -60.39
C GLY A 53 50.67 -0.66 -60.14
N GLU A 54 50.38 0.52 -59.63
CA GLU A 54 51.40 1.55 -59.36
C GLU A 54 51.91 1.56 -57.87
N TYR A 55 51.32 0.74 -56.97
CA TYR A 55 51.71 0.73 -55.56
C TYR A 55 52.08 -0.64 -55.00
N ILE A 56 52.15 -1.67 -55.84
CA ILE A 56 52.56 -3.01 -55.37
C ILE A 56 54.05 -3.08 -55.33
N THR A 57 54.66 -2.78 -54.22
CA THR A 57 56.02 -3.19 -53.90
C THR A 57 56.05 -4.72 -53.71
N SER A 58 57.20 -5.31 -53.99
CA SER A 58 57.46 -6.75 -54.07
C SER A 58 57.16 -7.62 -52.84
N ASP A 59 56.57 -7.07 -51.86
CA ASP A 59 56.25 -7.74 -50.55
C ASP A 59 54.91 -8.39 -50.49
N ILE A 60 54.06 -8.34 -51.52
CA ILE A 60 52.76 -9.02 -51.57
C ILE A 60 52.91 -10.38 -52.28
N SER A 61 53.79 -11.18 -51.74
CA SER A 61 54.01 -12.55 -52.32
C SER A 61 53.45 -13.66 -51.44
N ASP A 62 52.66 -13.30 -50.36
CA ASP A 62 52.16 -14.29 -49.41
C ASP A 62 50.64 -14.52 -49.50
N ASP A 63 50.02 -14.17 -50.63
CA ASP A 63 48.65 -14.51 -50.89
C ASP A 63 48.56 -15.94 -51.44
N THR A 64 48.43 -16.91 -50.53
CA THR A 64 48.24 -18.34 -50.80
C THR A 64 46.91 -18.68 -51.45
N THR A 65 46.21 -17.70 -52.01
CA THR A 65 44.90 -17.89 -52.63
C THR A 65 45.10 -18.37 -54.10
N ASP A 66 44.42 -19.46 -54.42
CA ASP A 66 44.34 -20.07 -55.74
C ASP A 66 43.73 -19.17 -56.85
N PHE A 67 43.30 -17.95 -56.47
CA PHE A 67 42.57 -16.99 -57.29
C PHE A 67 43.43 -15.75 -57.59
N LEU A 68 44.00 -15.68 -58.75
CA LEU A 68 44.95 -14.63 -59.14
C LEU A 68 44.29 -13.40 -59.78
N GLN A 69 43.25 -13.60 -60.59
CA GLN A 69 42.52 -12.53 -61.29
C GLN A 69 41.15 -12.99 -61.76
N GLY A 70 40.23 -12.05 -61.96
CA GLY A 70 38.89 -12.28 -62.50
C GLY A 70 37.81 -12.22 -61.44
N TYR A 71 36.73 -12.94 -61.64
CA TYR A 71 35.57 -13.03 -60.76
C TYR A 71 35.25 -14.51 -60.53
N ARG A 72 34.83 -14.80 -59.30
CA ARG A 72 34.20 -16.06 -58.90
C ARG A 72 33.20 -15.83 -57.78
N ASN A 73 32.27 -16.71 -57.63
CA ASN A 73 31.47 -16.79 -56.46
C ASN A 73 31.38 -18.21 -55.91
N HIS A 74 31.10 -18.28 -54.66
CA HIS A 74 30.74 -19.48 -53.92
C HIS A 74 29.34 -19.32 -53.37
N PHE A 75 28.48 -20.34 -53.55
CA PHE A 75 27.12 -20.26 -53.07
C PHE A 75 26.74 -21.53 -52.31
N LEU A 76 25.77 -21.31 -51.36
CA LEU A 76 25.06 -22.33 -50.63
C LEU A 76 23.60 -22.35 -51.10
N ALA A 77 23.07 -23.52 -51.43
CA ALA A 77 21.72 -23.66 -51.92
C ALA A 77 20.99 -24.86 -51.31
N THR A 78 19.68 -24.80 -51.35
CA THR A 78 18.79 -25.90 -50.94
C THR A 78 17.76 -26.17 -52.05
N PRO A 79 17.22 -27.40 -52.20
CA PRO A 79 16.15 -27.64 -53.15
C PRO A 79 14.96 -26.72 -52.93
N TRP A 80 14.33 -26.25 -54.00
CA TRP A 80 13.23 -25.27 -53.96
C TRP A 80 12.00 -25.74 -53.16
N ASP A 81 11.75 -27.03 -53.10
CA ASP A 81 10.63 -27.68 -52.39
C ASP A 81 10.91 -27.89 -50.89
N THR A 82 12.14 -27.64 -50.46
CA THR A 82 12.56 -27.78 -49.07
C THR A 82 12.20 -26.53 -48.29
N PRO A 83 11.35 -26.62 -47.20
CA PRO A 83 10.98 -25.46 -46.39
C PRO A 83 12.24 -24.96 -45.62
N TYR A 84 12.91 -23.97 -46.16
CA TYR A 84 14.07 -23.34 -45.51
C TYR A 84 13.66 -22.36 -44.41
N ARG A 85 14.41 -22.38 -43.32
CA ARG A 85 14.38 -21.33 -42.27
C ARG A 85 15.82 -20.98 -41.93
N PRO A 86 16.20 -19.69 -41.97
CA PRO A 86 17.57 -19.27 -41.64
C PRO A 86 17.91 -19.65 -40.19
N PRO A 87 19.19 -19.94 -39.90
CA PRO A 87 19.65 -20.19 -38.54
C PRO A 87 19.48 -18.93 -37.67
N LEU A 88 19.19 -19.11 -36.39
CA LEU A 88 19.13 -18.02 -35.40
C LEU A 88 20.55 -17.66 -34.94
N ASN A 89 21.32 -16.98 -35.81
CA ASN A 89 22.69 -16.57 -35.49
C ASN A 89 22.80 -15.44 -34.47
N HIS A 90 21.69 -14.72 -34.28
CA HIS A 90 21.60 -13.64 -33.31
C HIS A 90 20.54 -14.00 -32.25
N PRO A 91 20.90 -14.78 -31.21
CA PRO A 91 19.97 -15.09 -30.13
C PRO A 91 19.56 -13.81 -29.41
N LYS A 92 18.29 -13.73 -28.98
CA LYS A 92 17.80 -12.63 -28.16
C LYS A 92 18.67 -12.51 -26.90
N THR A 93 19.13 -11.31 -26.60
CA THR A 93 19.89 -11.01 -25.36
C THR A 93 19.12 -11.44 -24.15
N ARG A 94 19.75 -12.14 -23.21
CA ARG A 94 19.18 -12.59 -21.97
C ARG A 94 19.83 -11.89 -20.80
N MET A 95 19.01 -11.38 -19.89
CA MET A 95 19.44 -10.83 -18.61
C MET A 95 19.65 -11.97 -17.61
N ALA A 96 20.88 -12.15 -17.16
CA ALA A 96 21.28 -13.30 -16.35
C ALA A 96 20.82 -13.23 -14.88
N GLY A 97 20.25 -12.11 -14.42
CA GLY A 97 19.84 -11.92 -13.03
C GLY A 97 19.01 -10.66 -12.84
N SER A 98 18.79 -10.31 -11.57
CA SER A 98 18.13 -9.08 -11.20
C SER A 98 19.11 -7.90 -11.17
N GLN A 99 18.61 -6.71 -11.39
CA GLN A 99 19.35 -5.45 -11.35
C GLN A 99 18.67 -4.46 -10.44
N THR A 100 19.40 -3.49 -9.90
CA THR A 100 18.82 -2.41 -9.13
C THR A 100 18.61 -1.18 -10.01
N ALA A 101 17.57 -0.42 -9.66
CA ALA A 101 17.22 0.83 -10.33
C ALA A 101 16.58 1.80 -9.34
N VAL A 102 16.52 3.08 -9.69
CA VAL A 102 15.87 4.11 -8.88
C VAL A 102 14.55 4.49 -9.53
N VAL A 103 13.48 4.59 -8.73
CA VAL A 103 12.16 5.03 -9.20
C VAL A 103 12.22 6.50 -9.62
N THR A 104 11.64 6.81 -10.77
CA THR A 104 11.67 8.14 -11.37
C THR A 104 10.25 8.67 -11.66
N GLY A 105 10.16 9.99 -11.83
CA GLY A 105 8.91 10.65 -12.17
C GLY A 105 9.13 12.09 -12.62
N PRO A 106 8.08 12.84 -12.90
CA PRO A 106 8.16 14.26 -13.20
C PRO A 106 8.79 15.05 -12.05
N PRO A 107 9.46 16.17 -12.34
CA PRO A 107 10.04 17.01 -11.31
C PRO A 107 9.00 17.49 -10.29
N GLY A 108 9.29 17.31 -9.00
CA GLY A 108 8.42 17.70 -7.89
C GLY A 108 7.34 16.69 -7.49
N GLU A 109 7.15 15.60 -8.23
CA GLU A 109 6.27 14.52 -7.82
C GLU A 109 7.00 13.53 -6.89
N GLU A 110 6.33 13.16 -5.81
CA GLU A 110 6.81 12.15 -4.86
C GLU A 110 6.36 10.74 -5.22
N ILE A 111 5.23 10.60 -5.91
CA ILE A 111 4.64 9.33 -6.32
C ILE A 111 4.21 9.46 -7.77
N HIS A 112 4.79 8.65 -8.65
CA HIS A 112 4.44 8.64 -10.07
C HIS A 112 4.10 7.22 -10.51
N CYS A 113 2.82 6.98 -10.74
CA CYS A 113 2.32 5.68 -11.19
C CYS A 113 1.19 5.86 -12.21
N ASP A 114 0.88 4.80 -12.93
CA ASP A 114 -0.30 4.73 -13.78
C ASP A 114 -1.50 4.09 -13.09
N GLU A 115 -2.59 3.90 -13.83
CA GLU A 115 -3.84 3.29 -13.39
C GLU A 115 -3.70 1.82 -12.91
N TYR A 116 -2.62 1.14 -13.29
CA TYR A 116 -2.29 -0.24 -12.88
C TYR A 116 -1.27 -0.30 -11.73
N GLY A 117 -0.88 0.84 -11.16
CA GLY A 117 0.12 0.91 -10.11
C GLY A 117 1.54 0.61 -10.60
N ARG A 118 1.80 0.73 -11.91
CA ARG A 118 3.14 0.60 -12.50
C ARG A 118 3.93 1.87 -12.27
N VAL A 119 5.25 1.74 -12.18
CA VAL A 119 6.17 2.88 -12.01
C VAL A 119 7.25 2.87 -13.08
N LYS A 120 7.99 3.97 -13.20
CA LYS A 120 9.15 4.11 -14.07
C LYS A 120 10.41 4.16 -13.25
N VAL A 121 11.52 3.71 -13.81
CA VAL A 121 12.79 3.63 -13.11
C VAL A 121 13.94 4.14 -14.00
N GLN A 122 15.05 4.47 -13.38
CA GLN A 122 16.35 4.74 -14.03
C GLN A 122 17.31 3.66 -13.57
N PHE A 123 17.86 2.89 -14.53
CA PHE A 123 18.92 1.93 -14.24
C PHE A 123 20.26 2.64 -14.02
N PHE A 124 21.12 2.11 -13.16
CA PHE A 124 22.43 2.72 -12.88
C PHE A 124 23.41 2.69 -14.06
N TRP A 125 23.24 1.76 -14.99
CA TRP A 125 24.04 1.66 -16.21
C TRP A 125 23.56 2.59 -17.34
N ASP A 126 22.32 3.08 -17.26
CA ASP A 126 21.77 4.00 -18.24
C ASP A 126 22.33 5.39 -18.03
N ARG A 127 23.30 5.77 -18.86
CA ARG A 127 24.01 7.05 -18.82
C ARG A 127 23.31 8.17 -19.57
N GLU A 128 22.35 7.85 -20.44
CA GLU A 128 21.61 8.82 -21.25
C GLU A 128 20.31 9.24 -20.57
N GLY A 129 19.82 8.47 -19.60
CA GLY A 129 18.61 8.75 -18.85
C GLY A 129 18.73 10.02 -18.01
N GLN A 130 17.66 10.79 -18.00
CA GLN A 130 17.58 12.07 -17.27
C GLN A 130 16.96 11.93 -15.87
N GLY A 131 16.69 10.72 -15.41
CA GLY A 131 16.06 10.46 -14.11
C GLY A 131 14.64 11.03 -13.97
N ASN A 132 13.88 11.09 -15.05
CA ASN A 132 12.54 11.66 -15.10
C ASN A 132 11.49 10.64 -15.58
N ASP A 133 10.29 11.09 -15.88
CA ASP A 133 9.18 10.28 -16.38
C ASP A 133 9.38 9.65 -17.77
N ARG A 134 10.52 9.90 -18.43
CA ARG A 134 10.88 9.34 -19.73
C ARG A 134 11.97 8.25 -19.64
N SER A 135 12.43 7.94 -18.42
CA SER A 135 13.60 7.04 -18.21
C SER A 135 13.35 5.61 -18.70
N THR A 136 12.17 5.05 -18.52
CA THR A 136 11.80 3.69 -18.99
C THR A 136 10.34 3.60 -19.43
N CYS A 137 9.95 2.41 -19.90
CA CYS A 137 8.54 2.00 -19.95
C CYS A 137 7.96 1.86 -18.54
N TRP A 138 6.66 1.65 -18.43
CA TRP A 138 5.98 1.33 -17.20
C TRP A 138 6.30 -0.10 -16.71
N LEU A 139 6.88 -0.24 -15.53
CA LEU A 139 7.20 -1.52 -14.90
C LEU A 139 6.13 -1.91 -13.88
N ARG A 140 5.65 -3.15 -13.96
CA ARG A 140 4.75 -3.70 -12.93
C ARG A 140 5.49 -3.88 -11.61
N VAL A 141 4.79 -3.62 -10.51
CA VAL A 141 5.30 -3.84 -9.15
C VAL A 141 4.70 -5.12 -8.58
N ALA A 142 5.53 -6.04 -8.17
CA ALA A 142 5.07 -7.27 -7.52
C ALA A 142 4.52 -6.96 -6.13
N SER A 143 3.44 -7.65 -5.78
CA SER A 143 2.85 -7.63 -4.45
C SER A 143 2.78 -9.06 -3.91
N GLY A 144 2.80 -9.21 -2.59
CA GLY A 144 2.62 -10.52 -1.94
C GLY A 144 1.22 -11.11 -2.14
N TRP A 145 0.24 -10.28 -2.49
CA TRP A 145 -1.14 -10.72 -2.72
C TRP A 145 -1.84 -9.73 -3.66
N ALA A 146 -2.29 -10.20 -4.82
CA ALA A 146 -2.94 -9.38 -5.85
C ALA A 146 -4.10 -10.15 -6.48
N GLY A 147 -5.32 -9.68 -6.28
CA GLY A 147 -6.55 -10.22 -6.87
C GLY A 147 -7.39 -9.12 -7.52
N SER A 148 -8.50 -9.48 -8.14
CA SER A 148 -9.41 -8.52 -8.78
C SER A 148 -10.15 -7.71 -7.73
N GLY A 149 -9.71 -6.47 -7.47
CA GLY A 149 -10.32 -5.56 -6.51
C GLY A 149 -9.96 -5.83 -5.05
N TYR A 150 -9.03 -6.75 -4.76
CA TYR A 150 -8.54 -7.01 -3.41
C TYR A 150 -7.05 -7.40 -3.40
N GLY A 151 -6.38 -7.23 -2.27
CA GLY A 151 -4.97 -7.55 -2.10
C GLY A 151 -4.18 -6.45 -1.36
N GLY A 152 -2.86 -6.55 -1.41
CA GLY A 152 -1.95 -5.54 -0.86
C GLY A 152 -1.35 -4.70 -1.98
N ILE A 153 -1.35 -3.39 -1.83
CA ILE A 153 -0.69 -2.47 -2.75
C ILE A 153 0.13 -1.43 -2.01
N ALA A 154 1.38 -1.25 -2.41
CA ALA A 154 2.24 -0.16 -1.97
C ALA A 154 3.05 0.31 -3.18
N ILE A 155 2.84 1.54 -3.60
CA ILE A 155 3.53 2.12 -4.77
C ILE A 155 4.92 2.61 -4.33
N PRO A 156 6.01 2.12 -4.93
CA PRO A 156 7.35 2.65 -4.71
C PRO A 156 7.40 4.12 -5.13
N ARG A 157 7.98 4.96 -4.28
CA ARG A 157 8.05 6.41 -4.51
C ARG A 157 9.27 6.81 -5.31
N VAL A 158 9.21 7.97 -5.94
CA VAL A 158 10.33 8.57 -6.65
C VAL A 158 11.54 8.68 -5.71
N GLY A 159 12.70 8.23 -6.17
CA GLY A 159 13.94 8.16 -5.41
C GLY A 159 14.18 6.86 -4.64
N MET A 160 13.19 5.97 -4.53
CA MET A 160 13.38 4.66 -3.90
C MET A 160 14.18 3.73 -4.81
N GLU A 161 15.09 2.96 -4.22
CA GLU A 161 15.80 1.89 -4.92
C GLU A 161 14.94 0.63 -4.96
N VAL A 162 14.84 0.03 -6.15
CA VAL A 162 14.04 -1.16 -6.42
C VAL A 162 14.88 -2.25 -7.07
N LEU A 163 14.49 -3.49 -6.83
CA LEU A 163 15.05 -4.67 -7.47
C LEU A 163 14.19 -5.02 -8.68
N VAL A 164 14.81 -5.01 -9.87
CA VAL A 164 14.18 -5.34 -11.15
C VAL A 164 14.63 -6.72 -11.60
N SER A 165 13.69 -7.61 -11.83
CA SER A 165 13.89 -8.93 -12.41
C SER A 165 13.27 -8.98 -13.80
N TYR A 166 13.71 -9.93 -14.62
CA TYR A 166 13.26 -10.07 -16.00
C TYR A 166 12.59 -11.43 -16.19
N LEU A 167 11.35 -11.44 -16.67
CA LEU A 167 10.62 -12.69 -16.92
C LEU A 167 11.35 -13.52 -17.98
N GLU A 168 11.71 -14.75 -17.63
CA GLU A 168 12.51 -15.67 -18.47
C GLU A 168 13.85 -15.09 -18.97
N GLY A 169 14.35 -14.06 -18.29
CA GLY A 169 15.55 -13.32 -18.70
C GLY A 169 15.33 -12.39 -19.90
N ASP A 170 14.10 -12.10 -20.28
CA ASP A 170 13.78 -11.23 -21.39
C ASP A 170 13.92 -9.75 -20.99
N ALA A 171 14.85 -9.03 -21.62
CA ALA A 171 15.09 -7.62 -21.35
C ALA A 171 13.86 -6.72 -21.58
N ASP A 172 12.92 -7.14 -22.43
CA ASP A 172 11.70 -6.41 -22.74
C ASP A 172 10.57 -6.66 -21.73
N GLN A 173 10.79 -7.54 -20.73
CA GLN A 173 9.81 -7.89 -19.72
C GLN A 173 10.34 -7.66 -18.29
N PRO A 174 10.70 -6.40 -17.94
CA PRO A 174 11.14 -6.06 -16.60
C PRO A 174 9.97 -6.06 -15.60
N LEU A 175 10.26 -6.46 -14.37
CA LEU A 175 9.31 -6.53 -13.25
C LEU A 175 10.01 -6.11 -11.98
N ILE A 176 9.41 -5.20 -11.21
CA ILE A 176 9.89 -4.83 -9.88
C ILE A 176 9.45 -5.89 -8.87
N THR A 177 10.43 -6.52 -8.21
CA THR A 177 10.22 -7.62 -7.26
C THR A 177 10.43 -7.22 -5.80
N GLY A 178 10.96 -6.03 -5.53
CA GLY A 178 11.17 -5.52 -4.16
C GLY A 178 11.74 -4.12 -4.13
N CYS A 179 11.78 -3.57 -2.90
CA CYS A 179 12.44 -2.30 -2.60
C CYS A 179 13.63 -2.55 -1.67
N LEU A 180 14.66 -1.73 -1.77
CA LEU A 180 15.91 -1.89 -1.03
C LEU A 180 16.19 -0.65 -0.16
N TYR A 181 16.62 -0.89 1.08
CA TYR A 181 17.19 0.15 1.90
C TYR A 181 18.68 0.30 1.64
N HIS A 182 19.17 1.53 1.73
CA HIS A 182 20.58 1.85 1.59
C HIS A 182 20.93 3.12 2.40
N LYS A 183 22.15 3.61 2.29
CA LYS A 183 22.66 4.73 3.14
C LYS A 183 21.79 5.99 3.06
N THR A 184 21.28 6.36 1.89
CA THR A 184 20.42 7.56 1.70
C THR A 184 18.94 7.27 1.78
N ASN A 185 18.54 6.00 1.67
CA ASN A 185 17.18 5.52 1.86
C ASN A 185 17.14 4.58 3.08
N ALA A 186 17.22 5.18 4.27
CA ALA A 186 17.45 4.47 5.52
C ALA A 186 16.20 3.74 6.02
N VAL A 187 16.41 2.70 6.82
CA VAL A 187 15.37 1.97 7.54
C VAL A 187 14.58 2.89 8.48
N PRO A 188 13.30 2.62 8.77
CA PRO A 188 12.45 3.48 9.61
C PRO A 188 12.95 3.68 11.04
N TYR A 189 13.76 2.78 11.57
CA TYR A 189 14.33 2.81 12.91
C TYR A 189 15.81 2.44 12.89
N GLU A 190 16.57 3.04 13.77
CA GLU A 190 18.00 2.78 13.90
C GLU A 190 18.28 1.31 14.22
N LEU A 191 19.11 0.68 13.40
CA LEU A 191 19.61 -0.68 13.61
C LEU A 191 21.09 -0.64 14.01
N PRO A 192 21.54 -1.58 14.85
CA PRO A 192 20.84 -2.75 15.42
C PRO A 192 20.03 -2.48 16.69
N ALA A 193 19.94 -1.23 17.17
CA ALA A 193 19.30 -0.86 18.42
C ALA A 193 17.83 -1.36 18.52
N HIS A 194 17.09 -1.30 17.43
CA HIS A 194 15.68 -1.67 17.33
C HIS A 194 15.44 -2.93 16.50
N LYS A 195 16.32 -3.92 16.58
CA LYS A 195 16.23 -5.17 15.77
C LYS A 195 15.01 -6.04 16.06
N THR A 196 14.34 -5.84 17.19
CA THR A 196 13.11 -6.54 17.59
C THR A 196 11.84 -5.87 17.07
N ARG A 197 11.97 -4.75 16.36
CA ARG A 197 10.85 -4.00 15.81
C ARG A 197 10.48 -4.44 14.42
N SER A 198 9.20 -4.71 14.21
CA SER A 198 8.58 -4.84 12.89
C SER A 198 7.65 -3.66 12.67
N THR A 199 7.69 -3.03 11.48
CA THR A 199 6.84 -1.87 11.21
C THR A 199 6.38 -1.81 9.76
N PHE A 200 5.14 -1.36 9.58
CA PHE A 200 4.62 -0.83 8.34
C PHE A 200 4.34 0.66 8.53
N LYS A 201 5.23 1.49 7.98
CA LYS A 201 5.20 2.93 8.14
C LYS A 201 5.06 3.61 6.80
N THR A 202 4.08 4.49 6.66
CA THR A 202 3.85 5.32 5.48
C THR A 202 4.35 6.73 5.72
N LEU A 203 4.30 7.56 4.69
CA LEU A 203 4.67 8.97 4.77
C LEU A 203 3.60 9.79 4.08
N SER A 204 3.14 10.87 4.69
CA SER A 204 2.17 11.78 4.07
C SER A 204 2.76 12.41 2.81
N SER A 205 1.94 12.59 1.78
CA SER A 205 2.32 13.20 0.51
C SER A 205 1.24 14.20 0.08
N PRO A 206 1.64 15.35 -0.51
CA PRO A 206 2.98 15.87 -0.68
C PRO A 206 3.55 16.49 0.62
N GLY A 207 4.87 16.60 0.68
CA GLY A 207 5.56 17.36 1.74
C GLY A 207 5.99 16.59 2.99
N GLY A 208 5.66 15.32 3.15
CA GLY A 208 6.35 14.31 3.94
C GLY A 208 6.59 14.53 5.45
N LYS A 209 5.79 15.32 6.17
CA LYS A 209 5.97 15.51 7.62
C LYS A 209 5.10 14.62 8.51
N GLY A 210 4.04 14.03 7.97
CA GLY A 210 3.13 13.13 8.68
C GLY A 210 3.34 11.67 8.28
N TYR A 211 2.82 10.74 9.08
CA TYR A 211 2.92 9.30 8.80
C TYR A 211 1.76 8.53 9.43
N ASN A 212 1.45 7.37 8.88
CA ASN A 212 0.65 6.34 9.56
C ASN A 212 1.55 5.15 9.85
N GLU A 213 1.33 4.47 10.96
CA GLU A 213 2.21 3.38 11.36
C GLU A 213 1.46 2.26 12.09
N LEU A 214 1.73 1.02 11.69
CA LEU A 214 1.53 -0.18 12.49
C LEU A 214 2.91 -0.69 12.89
N ARG A 215 3.22 -0.68 14.19
CA ARG A 215 4.49 -1.14 14.74
C ARG A 215 4.28 -2.23 15.77
N ILE A 216 5.10 -3.25 15.71
CA ILE A 216 5.14 -4.37 16.66
C ILE A 216 6.55 -4.37 17.27
N GLU A 217 6.64 -4.30 18.59
CA GLU A 217 7.87 -4.44 19.35
C GLU A 217 7.83 -5.78 20.11
N ASP A 218 8.78 -6.67 19.82
CA ASP A 218 8.87 -8.02 20.42
C ASP A 218 9.98 -8.11 21.49
N LYS A 219 10.48 -6.99 21.97
CA LYS A 219 11.48 -6.99 23.05
C LYS A 219 10.84 -7.51 24.33
N LYS A 220 11.36 -8.63 24.87
CA LYS A 220 10.88 -9.27 26.10
C LYS A 220 10.73 -8.27 27.26
N GLY A 221 9.53 -8.19 27.83
CA GLY A 221 9.17 -7.28 28.93
C GLY A 221 8.87 -5.84 28.48
N ALA A 222 8.86 -5.58 27.17
CA ALA A 222 8.48 -4.29 26.58
C ALA A 222 7.70 -4.49 25.25
N GLU A 223 7.00 -5.62 25.16
CA GLU A 223 6.17 -5.97 24.00
C GLU A 223 5.07 -4.94 23.80
N GLN A 224 4.88 -4.50 22.56
CA GLN A 224 3.93 -3.43 22.24
C GLN A 224 3.37 -3.58 20.82
N ILE A 225 2.07 -3.39 20.65
CA ILE A 225 1.48 -3.04 19.37
C ILE A 225 1.10 -1.56 19.43
N TYR A 226 1.64 -0.79 18.50
CA TYR A 226 1.43 0.64 18.39
C TYR A 226 0.78 0.97 17.06
N LEU A 227 -0.36 1.68 17.10
CA LEU A 227 -1.07 2.19 15.94
C LEU A 227 -1.04 3.71 15.98
N HIS A 228 -0.66 4.33 14.89
CA HIS A 228 -0.66 5.77 14.72
C HIS A 228 -1.36 6.14 13.42
N ALA A 229 -2.41 6.91 13.55
CA ALA A 229 -3.08 7.60 12.45
C ALA A 229 -2.72 9.08 12.50
N GLN A 230 -2.18 9.60 11.40
CA GLN A 230 -1.76 11.01 11.32
C GLN A 230 -2.94 11.97 11.47
N ARG A 231 -4.12 11.57 11.06
CA ARG A 231 -5.31 12.41 11.10
C ARG A 231 -6.53 11.65 11.64
N ASP A 232 -7.12 10.80 10.86
CA ASP A 232 -8.38 10.17 11.18
C ASP A 232 -8.18 8.65 11.35
N TRP A 233 -8.88 8.07 12.32
CA TRP A 233 -8.99 6.64 12.52
C TRP A 233 -10.45 6.25 12.42
N GLU A 234 -10.81 5.43 11.46
CA GLU A 234 -12.15 4.90 11.27
C GLU A 234 -12.15 3.38 11.46
N GLU A 235 -13.07 2.87 12.24
CA GLU A 235 -13.25 1.46 12.53
C GLU A 235 -14.68 1.05 12.18
N ASN A 236 -14.86 0.15 11.23
CA ASN A 236 -16.16 -0.36 10.80
C ASN A 236 -16.23 -1.88 11.04
N ILE A 237 -17.07 -2.30 11.98
CA ILE A 237 -17.21 -3.68 12.42
C ILE A 237 -18.62 -4.17 12.06
N GLY A 238 -18.71 -5.10 11.12
CA GLY A 238 -19.98 -5.59 10.60
C GLY A 238 -20.78 -6.47 11.58
N HIS A 239 -20.16 -6.97 12.66
CA HIS A 239 -20.83 -7.83 13.63
C HIS A 239 -20.39 -7.49 15.06
N ASP A 240 -19.54 -8.25 15.71
CA ASP A 240 -19.18 -8.07 17.12
C ASP A 240 -17.81 -7.42 17.30
N GLN A 241 -17.69 -6.52 18.29
CA GLN A 241 -16.41 -6.07 18.82
C GLN A 241 -16.26 -6.57 20.27
N LYS A 242 -15.13 -7.21 20.58
CA LYS A 242 -14.78 -7.66 21.94
C LYS A 242 -13.43 -7.11 22.33
N ILE A 243 -13.41 -6.35 23.43
CA ILE A 243 -12.19 -5.76 23.99
C ILE A 243 -11.96 -6.35 25.37
N HIS A 244 -10.79 -6.96 25.60
CA HIS A 244 -10.35 -7.43 26.91
C HIS A 244 -9.01 -6.77 27.26
N VAL A 245 -8.96 -6.06 28.37
CA VAL A 245 -7.77 -5.36 28.86
C VAL A 245 -7.41 -5.93 30.22
N GLY A 246 -6.22 -6.54 30.31
CA GLY A 246 -5.76 -7.22 31.52
C GLY A 246 -5.35 -6.30 32.67
N ASN A 247 -5.05 -5.03 32.40
CA ASN A 247 -4.65 -4.07 33.42
C ASN A 247 -5.44 -2.77 33.26
N GLU A 248 -4.89 -1.73 32.69
CA GLU A 248 -5.48 -0.40 32.64
C GLU A 248 -5.89 -0.01 31.22
N ARG A 249 -6.98 0.77 31.11
CA ARG A 249 -7.39 1.43 29.89
C ARG A 249 -7.49 2.94 30.13
N HIS A 250 -6.81 3.72 29.31
CA HIS A 250 -6.85 5.18 29.31
C HIS A 250 -7.44 5.68 28.00
N ASP A 251 -8.51 6.45 28.09
CA ASP A 251 -9.11 7.11 26.94
C ASP A 251 -9.04 8.63 27.17
N THR A 252 -8.40 9.36 26.25
CA THR A 252 -8.33 10.82 26.27
C THR A 252 -8.88 11.37 24.97
N VAL A 253 -9.88 12.22 25.03
CA VAL A 253 -10.48 12.88 23.88
C VAL A 253 -10.48 14.38 24.14
N GLU A 254 -9.82 15.13 23.27
CA GLU A 254 -9.72 16.60 23.41
C GLU A 254 -10.98 17.33 22.92
N GLY A 255 -11.77 16.69 22.06
CA GLY A 255 -13.01 17.23 21.52
C GLY A 255 -14.25 16.57 22.11
N ALA A 256 -15.36 16.63 21.40
CA ALA A 256 -16.62 16.03 21.81
C ALA A 256 -16.62 14.51 21.59
N VAL A 257 -17.33 13.80 22.49
CA VAL A 257 -17.59 12.37 22.35
C VAL A 257 -19.07 12.15 22.07
N PHE A 258 -19.39 11.42 21.02
CA PHE A 258 -20.75 11.02 20.69
C PHE A 258 -20.84 9.49 20.80
N SER A 259 -21.82 9.01 21.58
CA SER A 259 -22.09 7.59 21.72
C SER A 259 -23.59 7.34 21.57
N GLU A 260 -23.97 6.48 20.64
CA GLU A 260 -25.37 6.07 20.43
C GLU A 260 -25.48 4.55 20.63
N PHE A 261 -26.28 4.11 21.57
CA PHE A 261 -26.63 2.71 21.82
C PHE A 261 -28.07 2.48 21.38
N LYS A 262 -28.29 1.82 20.23
CA LYS A 262 -29.65 1.55 19.70
C LYS A 262 -30.38 0.43 20.41
N ALA A 263 -29.70 -0.28 21.30
CA ALA A 263 -30.22 -1.35 22.10
C ALA A 263 -29.83 -1.14 23.59
N GLN A 264 -29.73 -2.19 24.35
CA GLN A 264 -29.43 -2.15 25.77
C GLN A 264 -27.96 -1.88 26.06
N GLU A 265 -27.66 -0.92 26.93
CA GLU A 265 -26.33 -0.79 27.54
C GLU A 265 -26.35 -1.49 28.93
N HIS A 266 -25.34 -2.33 29.17
CA HIS A 266 -25.13 -2.99 30.46
C HIS A 266 -23.71 -2.65 30.97
N ARG A 267 -23.65 -1.95 32.10
CA ARG A 267 -22.39 -1.50 32.73
C ARG A 267 -22.27 -1.98 34.17
N ILE A 268 -21.20 -2.70 34.48
CA ILE A 268 -20.87 -3.16 35.83
C ILE A 268 -19.54 -2.55 36.27
N THR A 269 -19.47 -1.94 37.44
CA THR A 269 -18.25 -1.44 38.07
C THR A 269 -18.13 -2.06 39.44
N HIS A 270 -17.10 -2.86 39.68
CA HIS A 270 -16.92 -3.60 40.94
C HIS A 270 -16.38 -2.73 42.09
N LEU A 271 -15.66 -1.66 41.75
CA LEU A 271 -15.10 -0.71 42.71
C LEU A 271 -15.72 0.70 42.53
N ASP A 272 -15.01 1.73 42.90
CA ASP A 272 -15.48 3.09 42.81
C ASP A 272 -15.66 3.57 41.37
N ARG A 273 -16.74 4.25 41.11
CA ARG A 273 -16.94 5.09 39.95
C ARG A 273 -16.94 6.56 40.35
N LYS A 274 -16.00 7.33 39.79
CA LYS A 274 -15.93 8.79 40.00
C LYS A 274 -16.30 9.49 38.70
N THR A 275 -17.24 10.43 38.77
CA THR A 275 -17.61 11.29 37.65
C THR A 275 -17.43 12.73 38.08
N HIS A 276 -16.68 13.52 37.31
CA HIS A 276 -16.49 14.94 37.55
C HIS A 276 -16.84 15.72 36.32
N LEU A 277 -17.91 16.50 36.38
CA LEU A 277 -18.36 17.36 35.28
C LEU A 277 -18.10 18.82 35.69
N LYS A 278 -17.49 19.59 34.82
CA LYS A 278 -17.22 21.02 35.09
C LYS A 278 -18.35 21.95 34.67
N ALA A 279 -19.30 21.42 33.94
CA ALA A 279 -20.49 22.12 33.46
C ALA A 279 -21.75 21.29 33.79
N ASP A 280 -22.75 21.36 32.98
CA ASP A 280 -24.05 20.78 33.21
C ASP A 280 -24.11 19.27 32.94
N ASP A 281 -24.94 18.55 33.69
CA ASP A 281 -25.32 17.17 33.46
C ASP A 281 -26.85 17.10 33.21
N HIS A 282 -27.22 16.66 32.00
CA HIS A 282 -28.63 16.52 31.63
C HIS A 282 -28.97 15.04 31.47
N LEU A 283 -29.84 14.54 32.35
CA LEU A 283 -30.34 13.15 32.26
C LEU A 283 -31.83 13.16 31.96
N THR A 284 -32.22 12.61 30.81
CA THR A 284 -33.63 12.38 30.46
C THR A 284 -33.91 10.89 30.40
N VAL A 285 -34.88 10.39 31.10
CA VAL A 285 -35.30 8.99 31.14
C VAL A 285 -36.75 8.90 30.71
N GLY A 286 -37.05 8.28 29.56
CA GLY A 286 -38.39 8.13 29.03
C GLY A 286 -39.30 7.15 29.80
N GLY A 287 -38.68 6.24 30.56
CA GLY A 287 -39.38 5.29 31.42
C GLY A 287 -39.11 5.55 32.91
N SER A 288 -38.70 4.54 33.64
CA SER A 288 -38.44 4.60 35.08
C SER A 288 -36.95 4.67 35.39
N GLN A 289 -36.56 5.50 36.33
CA GLN A 289 -35.23 5.49 36.93
C GLN A 289 -35.30 4.89 38.36
N HIS A 290 -34.50 3.84 38.60
CA HIS A 290 -34.38 3.23 39.92
C HIS A 290 -32.98 3.46 40.48
N VAL A 291 -32.89 4.12 41.64
CA VAL A 291 -31.64 4.34 42.36
C VAL A 291 -31.69 3.62 43.68
N ARG A 292 -30.79 2.66 43.94
CA ARG A 292 -30.64 1.95 45.20
C ARG A 292 -29.24 2.14 45.76
N VAL A 293 -29.13 2.69 46.95
CA VAL A 293 -27.88 2.97 47.64
C VAL A 293 -27.83 2.21 48.94
N GLY A 294 -26.78 1.48 49.22
CA GLY A 294 -26.69 0.61 50.38
C GLY A 294 -26.47 1.34 51.70
N THR A 295 -25.82 2.49 51.71
CA THR A 295 -25.49 3.19 52.96
C THR A 295 -25.97 4.63 52.97
N ARG A 296 -25.52 5.51 52.11
CA ARG A 296 -25.82 6.93 52.16
C ARG A 296 -26.00 7.52 50.76
N TYR A 297 -27.09 8.22 50.56
CA TYR A 297 -27.33 9.02 49.35
C TYR A 297 -27.31 10.49 49.73
N LEU A 298 -26.35 11.27 49.26
CA LEU A 298 -26.19 12.69 49.54
C LEU A 298 -26.47 13.47 48.26
N VAL A 299 -27.34 14.46 48.35
CA VAL A 299 -27.63 15.41 47.29
C VAL A 299 -27.43 16.80 47.85
N GLU A 300 -26.56 17.59 47.22
CA GLU A 300 -26.26 18.96 47.61
C GLU A 300 -26.33 19.85 46.38
N ALA A 301 -27.00 20.98 46.45
CA ALA A 301 -27.05 21.99 45.42
C ALA A 301 -26.74 23.35 45.99
N GLY A 302 -25.95 24.16 45.34
CA GLY A 302 -25.55 25.48 45.80
C GLY A 302 -26.70 26.50 45.88
N LYS A 303 -27.79 26.26 45.12
CA LYS A 303 -28.96 27.16 45.11
C LYS A 303 -30.26 26.43 45.41
N GLU A 304 -30.70 25.53 44.57
CA GLU A 304 -32.05 24.98 44.59
C GLU A 304 -32.07 23.49 44.26
N ILE A 305 -32.99 22.76 44.91
CA ILE A 305 -33.35 21.38 44.55
C ILE A 305 -34.86 21.37 44.34
N HIS A 306 -35.32 21.05 43.15
CA HIS A 306 -36.73 20.90 42.81
C HIS A 306 -37.08 19.41 42.69
N ILE A 307 -38.09 18.98 43.47
CA ILE A 307 -38.66 17.64 43.38
C ILE A 307 -40.13 17.79 43.01
N TYR A 308 -40.51 17.37 41.84
CA TYR A 308 -41.86 17.43 41.33
C TYR A 308 -42.35 16.05 40.87
N ALA A 309 -43.60 15.71 41.23
CA ALA A 309 -44.27 14.53 40.70
C ALA A 309 -45.70 14.89 40.30
N GLY A 310 -46.21 14.35 39.17
CA GLY A 310 -47.60 14.58 38.73
C GLY A 310 -48.60 14.10 39.75
N ASP A 311 -48.37 12.93 40.32
CA ASP A 311 -49.33 12.30 41.22
C ASP A 311 -48.88 12.27 42.69
N LYS A 312 -47.68 11.77 43.00
CA LYS A 312 -47.33 11.51 44.41
C LYS A 312 -45.82 11.57 44.65
N VAL A 313 -45.43 12.23 45.76
CA VAL A 313 -44.09 12.12 46.35
C VAL A 313 -44.25 11.43 47.71
N VAL A 314 -43.49 10.37 47.94
CA VAL A 314 -43.41 9.68 49.22
C VAL A 314 -42.00 9.82 49.77
N ILE A 315 -41.87 10.29 51.01
CA ILE A 315 -40.65 10.33 51.78
C ILE A 315 -40.89 9.51 53.05
N ASP A 316 -40.18 8.34 53.10
CA ASP A 316 -40.30 7.44 54.25
C ASP A 316 -38.92 7.29 54.90
N ALA A 317 -38.87 7.45 56.21
CA ALA A 317 -37.68 7.34 57.03
C ALA A 317 -37.94 6.43 58.23
N GLY A 318 -37.17 5.36 58.37
CA GLY A 318 -37.40 4.39 59.47
C GLY A 318 -37.24 4.95 60.86
N MET A 319 -36.49 6.03 61.05
CA MET A 319 -36.28 6.61 62.41
C MET A 319 -36.63 8.09 62.50
N GLU A 320 -36.15 8.91 61.58
CA GLU A 320 -36.29 10.35 61.60
C GLU A 320 -36.37 10.99 60.25
N LEU A 321 -37.30 11.86 59.98
CA LEU A 321 -37.40 12.80 58.91
C LEU A 321 -37.29 14.21 59.38
N THR A 322 -36.31 15.00 58.97
CA THR A 322 -36.20 16.42 59.36
C THR A 322 -36.14 17.29 58.11
N ALA A 323 -37.04 18.26 57.98
CA ALA A 323 -36.97 19.33 56.98
C ALA A 323 -36.68 20.66 57.72
N LYS A 324 -35.60 21.35 57.34
CA LYS A 324 -35.14 22.57 58.02
C LYS A 324 -34.93 23.70 57.02
N ALA A 325 -35.42 24.88 57.38
CA ALA A 325 -35.16 26.08 56.55
C ALA A 325 -35.19 27.34 57.48
N GLY A 326 -34.21 28.27 57.27
CA GLY A 326 -34.22 29.59 57.94
C GLY A 326 -34.35 29.56 59.46
N GLY A 327 -33.86 28.57 60.19
CA GLY A 327 -33.99 28.39 61.59
C GLY A 327 -35.28 27.67 62.07
N SER A 328 -36.22 27.45 61.17
CA SER A 328 -37.43 26.66 61.40
C SER A 328 -37.26 25.23 60.99
N PHE A 329 -37.97 24.26 61.60
CA PHE A 329 -37.90 22.86 61.18
C PHE A 329 -39.22 22.11 61.40
N ILE A 330 -39.40 21.08 60.61
CA ILE A 330 -40.38 20.01 60.80
C ILE A 330 -39.62 18.72 61.04
N LYS A 331 -39.86 18.07 62.15
CA LYS A 331 -39.24 16.80 62.51
C LYS A 331 -40.31 15.75 62.80
N LEU A 332 -40.23 14.63 62.18
CA LEU A 332 -41.01 13.43 62.44
C LEU A 332 -40.08 12.37 63.03
N ASP A 333 -40.41 11.90 64.25
CA ASP A 333 -39.65 10.81 64.90
C ASP A 333 -40.61 9.93 65.70
N ALA A 334 -40.08 8.90 66.39
CA ALA A 334 -40.90 8.01 67.24
C ALA A 334 -41.70 8.76 68.38
N GLY A 335 -41.26 9.95 68.72
CA GLY A 335 -41.96 10.81 69.72
C GLY A 335 -43.07 11.68 69.14
N GLY A 336 -43.29 11.64 67.81
CA GLY A 336 -44.35 12.38 67.15
C GLY A 336 -43.83 13.45 66.17
N VAL A 337 -44.68 14.45 65.90
CA VAL A 337 -44.39 15.56 64.98
C VAL A 337 -43.96 16.78 65.79
N LYS A 338 -42.74 17.29 65.52
CA LYS A 338 -42.23 18.52 66.14
C LYS A 338 -42.16 19.63 65.13
N LEU A 339 -42.82 20.74 65.38
CA LEU A 339 -42.81 21.96 64.60
C LEU A 339 -42.13 23.07 65.42
N ASN A 340 -41.14 23.73 64.90
CA ASN A 340 -40.45 24.83 65.55
C ASN A 340 -40.22 25.97 64.56
N GLY A 341 -40.51 27.20 64.97
CA GLY A 341 -40.32 28.41 64.17
C GLY A 341 -40.94 29.63 64.83
N PRO A 342 -40.61 30.87 64.46
CA PRO A 342 -41.13 32.09 65.03
C PRO A 342 -42.66 32.23 64.94
N ARG A 343 -43.29 31.57 63.98
CA ARG A 343 -44.73 31.50 63.80
C ARG A 343 -45.11 30.15 63.16
N VAL A 344 -45.98 29.40 63.82
CA VAL A 344 -46.57 28.15 63.32
C VAL A 344 -48.02 28.43 62.97
N ARG A 345 -48.45 28.20 61.72
CA ARG A 345 -49.85 28.35 61.31
C ARG A 345 -50.39 26.96 60.99
N LEU A 346 -51.40 26.51 61.73
CA LEU A 346 -52.10 25.25 61.48
C LEU A 346 -53.48 25.58 60.92
N ASN A 347 -53.86 24.95 59.80
CA ASN A 347 -55.16 25.13 59.12
C ASN A 347 -55.53 26.61 58.78
N ALA A 348 -54.50 27.46 58.54
CA ALA A 348 -54.74 28.77 57.95
C ALA A 348 -54.95 28.57 56.44
N GLY A 349 -56.18 28.82 55.95
CA GLY A 349 -56.53 28.71 54.56
C GLY A 349 -55.61 29.55 53.64
N GLY A 350 -55.18 28.99 52.54
CA GLY A 350 -54.48 29.65 51.47
C GLY A 350 -52.93 29.71 51.65
N ALA A 351 -52.22 28.72 51.21
CA ALA A 351 -50.77 28.86 50.85
C ALA A 351 -50.66 29.67 49.57
N GLU A 352 -49.90 30.77 49.61
CA GLU A 352 -49.46 31.42 48.33
C GLU A 352 -48.74 30.40 47.41
N TRP A 353 -49.26 30.24 46.24
CA TRP A 353 -48.65 29.37 45.24
C TRP A 353 -47.33 29.96 44.85
N ALA A 354 -46.24 29.22 45.02
CA ALA A 354 -44.97 29.53 44.37
C ALA A 354 -45.21 29.46 42.87
N GLU A 355 -44.89 30.53 42.15
CA GLU A 355 -44.98 30.61 40.70
C GLU A 355 -44.15 29.46 40.08
N ARG A 356 -44.80 28.70 39.22
CA ARG A 356 -44.14 27.69 38.42
C ARG A 356 -43.23 28.37 37.41
N HIS A 357 -41.95 28.38 37.66
CA HIS A 357 -41.00 28.62 36.58
C HIS A 357 -40.89 27.34 35.76
N GLY A 358 -41.63 27.32 34.68
CA GLY A 358 -41.52 26.25 33.68
C GLY A 358 -40.13 26.24 33.05
N CYS A 359 -39.41 25.13 33.17
CA CYS A 359 -38.35 24.83 32.26
C CYS A 359 -38.96 24.72 30.85
N ARG A 360 -38.68 25.67 29.98
CA ARG A 360 -38.86 25.51 28.53
C ARG A 360 -37.56 24.96 27.98
N GLU A 361 -37.69 23.96 27.10
CA GLU A 361 -36.64 23.28 26.32
C GLU A 361 -35.69 24.23 25.61
#